data_d1cb6161a26200576d33f3728a8f054d
#
_entry.id   d1cb6161a26200576d33f3728a8f054d
#
_cell.length_a   1.000
_cell.length_b   1.000
_cell.length_c   1.000
_cell.angle_alpha   90.00
_cell.angle_beta   90.00
_cell.angle_gamma   90.00
#
_symmetry.space_group_name_H-M   'P 1'
#
loop_
_entity.id
_entity.type
_entity.pdbx_description
1 polymer ?
#
loop_
_entity_poly.entity_id
_entity_poly.type
_entity_poly.pdbx_seq_one_letter_code
_entity_poly.pdbx_strand_id
1 'polypeptide(L)'
;HNKNEWPYYTRKVVQYLAFSFFIYLLLFLDPLTERDLLGNIFLRMSPLSAIGAMMAAKTFILKYWPALLVLFLTIPFGRFFCAWVCPLGTTIDITDRLFAGLRKKSQKSLYDGRRFKYYLLAFLLIGLLFGLQCVGWFDPLSIATSVYAISIHPYIINLINGFFGYLSAIPLIGYSFTLIHKFIQEILFAYHAPFFRAHGILLMVFVLLIATGMVFRRYWCRNICPMGAILALFSEWTLFKRAVSSSCTSCGLCVESCGMGAIESDGQGTKAGECILCMTCQKICPENSVTFGNKQPAGQRYEVDLSKRAFLITGLTSTAMTPFLKLNYTKSINKGKTSIIRPPGAVDEKDFLALCIRCGECMKVCKTNGLHPVLLEAGIEGVWTPKLIPRIGYCDYGCVLCTRVCPSGAIRRLPLEEKREIA
;
A
#
# COMPACT_ATOMS: atom_id res chain seq x y z
N HIS A 1 8.89 3.57 36.21
CA HIS A 1 8.04 3.24 35.03
C HIS A 1 6.92 4.27 34.95
N ASN A 2 7.02 5.12 33.92
CA ASN A 2 6.12 6.26 33.71
C ASN A 2 4.73 5.74 33.30
N LYS A 3 3.68 5.98 34.08
CA LYS A 3 2.29 5.54 33.82
C LYS A 3 1.74 5.98 32.46
N ASN A 4 2.41 6.90 31.76
CA ASN A 4 1.97 7.48 30.48
C ASN A 4 2.55 6.82 29.23
N GLU A 5 3.39 5.77 29.34
CA GLU A 5 3.99 5.12 28.16
C GLU A 5 3.11 4.00 27.57
N TRP A 6 2.13 3.52 28.32
CA TRP A 6 1.25 2.42 27.91
C TRP A 6 0.60 2.60 26.52
N PRO A 7 0.02 3.77 26.16
CA PRO A 7 -0.60 3.94 24.84
C PRO A 7 0.38 3.79 23.68
N TYR A 8 1.64 4.20 23.86
CA TYR A 8 2.68 4.02 22.85
C TYR A 8 2.99 2.54 22.62
N TYR A 9 3.15 1.75 23.68
CA TYR A 9 3.45 0.33 23.55
C TYR A 9 2.25 -0.45 23.00
N THR A 10 1.03 -0.15 23.43
CA THR A 10 -0.21 -0.73 22.90
C THR A 10 -0.30 -0.51 21.39
N ARG A 11 -0.07 0.73 20.94
CA ARG A 11 -0.03 1.03 19.52
C ARG A 11 1.03 0.18 18.79
N LYS A 12 2.22 0.02 19.37
CA LYS A 12 3.29 -0.79 18.78
C LYS A 12 2.90 -2.26 18.63
N VAL A 13 2.29 -2.82 19.65
CA VAL A 13 1.79 -4.21 19.64
C VAL A 13 0.75 -4.36 18.52
N VAL A 14 -0.26 -3.49 18.48
CA VAL A 14 -1.29 -3.53 17.43
C VAL A 14 -0.68 -3.37 16.03
N GLN A 15 0.28 -2.45 15.85
CA GLN A 15 0.98 -2.23 14.59
C GLN A 15 1.70 -3.49 14.11
N TYR A 16 2.43 -4.18 14.99
CA TYR A 16 3.13 -5.40 14.63
C TYR A 16 2.19 -6.57 14.41
N LEU A 17 1.12 -6.69 15.21
CA LEU A 17 0.09 -7.71 14.99
C LEU A 17 -0.61 -7.52 13.65
N ALA A 18 -0.99 -6.28 13.30
CA ALA A 18 -1.59 -5.98 12.00
C ALA A 18 -0.63 -6.30 10.83
N PHE A 19 0.64 -5.99 10.98
CA PHE A 19 1.67 -6.30 9.99
C PHE A 19 1.92 -7.81 9.87
N SER A 20 2.02 -8.53 10.98
CA SER A 20 2.14 -9.99 10.99
C SER A 20 0.91 -10.66 10.37
N PHE A 21 -0.29 -10.13 10.64
CA PHE A 21 -1.51 -10.60 10.01
C PHE A 21 -1.52 -10.34 8.50
N PHE A 22 -1.05 -9.18 8.05
CA PHE A 22 -0.86 -8.91 6.62
C PHE A 22 0.09 -9.92 5.96
N ILE A 23 1.24 -10.20 6.57
CA ILE A 23 2.20 -11.20 6.08
C ILE A 23 1.59 -12.60 6.11
N TYR A 24 0.85 -12.96 7.17
CA TYR A 24 0.14 -14.23 7.26
C TYR A 24 -0.86 -14.42 6.11
N LEU A 25 -1.69 -13.44 5.83
CA LEU A 25 -2.63 -13.48 4.71
C LEU A 25 -1.92 -13.58 3.35
N LEU A 26 -0.77 -12.92 3.24
CA LEU A 26 0.01 -12.94 2.01
C LEU A 26 0.67 -14.31 1.78
N LEU A 27 1.16 -14.99 2.83
CA LEU A 27 1.93 -16.23 2.71
C LEU A 27 1.06 -17.49 2.79
N PHE A 28 0.07 -17.52 3.67
CA PHE A 28 -0.59 -18.76 4.12
C PHE A 28 -2.07 -18.87 3.71
N LEU A 29 -2.68 -17.80 3.19
CA LEU A 29 -4.07 -17.92 2.81
C LEU A 29 -4.20 -18.66 1.49
N ASP A 30 -4.76 -19.91 1.56
CA ASP A 30 -5.10 -20.68 0.37
C ASP A 30 -6.29 -20.03 -0.36
N PRO A 31 -6.09 -19.60 -1.61
CA PRO A 31 -7.18 -19.06 -2.43
C PRO A 31 -8.24 -20.09 -2.81
N LEU A 32 -8.05 -21.39 -2.47
CA LEU A 32 -9.04 -22.45 -2.70
C LEU A 32 -10.15 -22.45 -1.65
N THR A 33 -9.89 -21.94 -0.44
CA THR A 33 -10.93 -21.80 0.59
C THR A 33 -11.89 -20.69 0.20
N GLU A 34 -13.20 -20.87 0.41
CA GLU A 34 -14.25 -19.92 0.07
C GLU A 34 -14.17 -18.56 0.80
N ARG A 35 -13.11 -18.31 1.53
CA ARG A 35 -12.86 -17.07 2.30
C ARG A 35 -12.30 -15.95 1.44
N ASP A 36 -12.90 -15.71 0.27
CA ASP A 36 -12.52 -14.64 -0.68
C ASP A 36 -12.39 -13.24 -0.05
N LEU A 37 -13.03 -13.01 1.09
CA LEU A 37 -13.04 -11.71 1.76
C LEU A 37 -11.76 -11.44 2.54
N LEU A 38 -11.19 -12.46 3.17
CA LEU A 38 -10.05 -12.28 4.07
C LEU A 38 -8.74 -12.05 3.33
N GLY A 39 -8.51 -12.76 2.22
CA GLY A 39 -7.25 -12.67 1.47
C GLY A 39 -6.91 -11.25 1.00
N ASN A 40 -7.93 -10.47 0.64
CA ASN A 40 -7.77 -9.13 0.09
C ASN A 40 -8.23 -8.02 1.05
N ILE A 41 -8.39 -8.32 2.35
CA ILE A 41 -9.00 -7.37 3.30
C ILE A 41 -8.22 -6.05 3.33
N PHE A 42 -6.88 -6.09 3.35
CA PHE A 42 -6.07 -4.87 3.35
C PHE A 42 -6.29 -4.02 2.10
N LEU A 43 -6.35 -4.61 0.91
CA LEU A 43 -6.65 -3.87 -0.32
C LEU A 43 -8.04 -3.23 -0.30
N ARG A 44 -9.02 -3.95 0.28
CA ARG A 44 -10.40 -3.45 0.42
C ARG A 44 -10.55 -2.38 1.50
N MET A 45 -9.59 -2.26 2.42
CA MET A 45 -9.52 -1.19 3.41
C MET A 45 -9.01 0.14 2.84
N SER A 46 -8.57 0.19 1.55
CA SER A 46 -8.13 1.43 0.92
C SER A 46 -9.30 2.27 0.40
N PRO A 47 -9.61 3.43 1.00
CA PRO A 47 -10.60 4.34 0.44
C PRO A 47 -10.25 4.84 -0.96
N LEU A 48 -8.96 5.03 -1.23
CA LEU A 48 -8.49 5.52 -2.51
C LEU A 48 -8.72 4.48 -3.63
N SER A 49 -8.37 3.21 -3.38
CA SER A 49 -8.65 2.10 -4.32
C SER A 49 -10.14 1.85 -4.50
N ALA A 50 -10.93 2.00 -3.43
CA ALA A 50 -12.38 1.88 -3.48
C ALA A 50 -13.00 2.95 -4.40
N ILE A 51 -12.64 4.23 -4.22
CA ILE A 51 -13.08 5.33 -5.07
C ILE A 51 -12.68 5.05 -6.53
N GLY A 52 -11.42 4.67 -6.78
CA GLY A 52 -10.94 4.38 -8.13
C GLY A 52 -11.71 3.27 -8.83
N ALA A 53 -11.94 2.14 -8.13
CA ALA A 53 -12.67 1.01 -8.68
C ALA A 53 -14.17 1.33 -8.92
N MET A 54 -14.82 2.02 -7.97
CA MET A 54 -16.25 2.39 -8.09
C MET A 54 -16.49 3.42 -9.19
N MET A 55 -15.61 4.41 -9.34
CA MET A 55 -15.69 5.40 -10.42
C MET A 55 -15.50 4.75 -11.80
N ALA A 56 -14.55 3.83 -11.92
CA ALA A 56 -14.30 3.10 -13.16
C ALA A 56 -15.47 2.15 -13.51
N ALA A 57 -15.99 1.42 -12.51
CA ALA A 57 -17.11 0.49 -12.69
C ALA A 57 -18.45 1.21 -12.89
N LYS A 58 -18.56 2.49 -12.53
CA LYS A 58 -19.81 3.27 -12.46
C LYS A 58 -20.89 2.58 -11.60
N THR A 59 -20.50 1.74 -10.66
CA THR A 59 -21.36 0.98 -9.77
C THR A 59 -20.77 0.94 -8.37
N PHE A 60 -21.66 0.79 -7.37
CA PHE A 60 -21.23 0.61 -6.00
C PHE A 60 -20.77 -0.83 -5.78
N ILE A 61 -19.49 -1.02 -5.44
CA ILE A 61 -18.89 -2.33 -5.19
C ILE A 61 -18.95 -2.63 -3.68
N LEU A 62 -19.95 -3.40 -3.25
CA LEU A 62 -20.16 -3.71 -1.83
C LEU A 62 -18.93 -4.37 -1.16
N LYS A 63 -18.07 -5.05 -1.93
CA LYS A 63 -16.83 -5.66 -1.42
C LYS A 63 -15.85 -4.66 -0.78
N TYR A 64 -15.99 -3.35 -1.04
CA TYR A 64 -15.18 -2.28 -0.43
C TYR A 64 -15.79 -1.70 0.85
N TRP A 65 -16.78 -2.35 1.48
CA TRP A 65 -17.32 -1.91 2.77
C TRP A 65 -16.24 -1.67 3.85
N PRO A 66 -15.07 -2.40 3.89
CA PRO A 66 -14.03 -2.10 4.87
C PRO A 66 -13.39 -0.71 4.68
N ALA A 67 -13.34 -0.19 3.43
CA ALA A 67 -12.87 1.17 3.18
C ALA A 67 -13.79 2.23 3.81
N LEU A 68 -15.12 2.00 3.76
CA LEU A 68 -16.09 2.87 4.43
C LEU A 68 -15.90 2.83 5.96
N LEU A 69 -15.63 1.64 6.52
CA LEU A 69 -15.32 1.50 7.94
C LEU A 69 -14.06 2.30 8.33
N VAL A 70 -13.00 2.25 7.52
CA VAL A 70 -11.78 3.05 7.76
C VAL A 70 -12.08 4.55 7.73
N LEU A 71 -12.87 5.02 6.75
CA LEU A 71 -13.29 6.43 6.67
C LEU A 71 -14.14 6.83 7.89
N PHE A 72 -15.11 6.01 8.26
CA PHE A 72 -15.96 6.26 9.42
C PHE A 72 -15.15 6.34 10.72
N LEU A 73 -14.22 5.41 10.93
CA LEU A 73 -13.33 5.43 12.09
C LEU A 73 -12.32 6.59 12.07
N THR A 74 -12.02 7.13 10.89
CA THR A 74 -11.12 8.30 10.77
C THR A 74 -11.76 9.56 11.35
N ILE A 75 -13.09 9.68 11.33
CA ILE A 75 -13.78 10.85 11.90
C ILE A 75 -13.51 10.99 13.41
N PRO A 76 -13.74 9.98 14.28
CA PRO A 76 -13.44 10.11 15.71
C PRO A 76 -11.94 9.98 16.03
N PHE A 77 -11.20 9.09 15.36
CA PHE A 77 -9.82 8.74 15.71
C PHE A 77 -8.75 9.37 14.80
N GLY A 78 -9.13 10.26 13.87
CA GLY A 78 -8.18 10.86 12.96
C GLY A 78 -7.44 9.83 12.09
N ARG A 79 -6.22 10.12 11.65
CA ARG A 79 -5.41 9.26 10.75
C ARG A 79 -4.78 8.06 11.45
N PHE A 80 -5.49 7.41 12.38
CA PHE A 80 -4.97 6.27 13.14
C PHE A 80 -4.48 5.14 12.24
N PHE A 81 -5.20 4.84 11.15
CA PHE A 81 -4.89 3.77 10.22
C PHE A 81 -3.43 3.79 9.76
N CYS A 82 -2.87 4.98 9.47
CA CYS A 82 -1.51 5.14 8.96
C CYS A 82 -0.40 4.71 9.93
N ALA A 83 -0.66 4.75 11.24
CA ALA A 83 0.31 4.38 12.26
C ALA A 83 0.03 3.02 12.91
N TRP A 84 -1.19 2.50 12.81
CA TRP A 84 -1.62 1.32 13.55
C TRP A 84 -1.79 0.08 12.66
N VAL A 85 -2.25 0.27 11.40
CA VAL A 85 -2.69 -0.83 10.55
C VAL A 85 -1.93 -0.90 9.21
N CYS A 86 -1.57 0.26 8.64
CA CYS A 86 -1.00 0.32 7.30
C CYS A 86 0.34 -0.45 7.18
N PRO A 87 0.43 -1.50 6.32
CA PRO A 87 1.65 -2.30 6.17
C PRO A 87 2.82 -1.48 5.62
N LEU A 88 2.60 -0.58 4.65
CA LEU A 88 3.64 0.31 4.16
C LEU A 88 4.14 1.25 5.28
N GLY A 89 3.23 1.79 6.11
CA GLY A 89 3.60 2.63 7.25
C GLY A 89 4.43 1.88 8.29
N THR A 90 4.15 0.59 8.50
CA THR A 90 4.93 -0.27 9.40
C THR A 90 6.32 -0.57 8.82
N THR A 91 6.41 -0.87 7.52
CA THR A 91 7.70 -1.06 6.84
C THR A 91 8.59 0.18 6.94
N ILE A 92 8.03 1.38 6.71
CA ILE A 92 8.75 2.64 6.88
C ILE A 92 9.21 2.84 8.33
N ASP A 93 8.39 2.51 9.34
CA ASP A 93 8.77 2.62 10.75
C ASP A 93 9.89 1.64 11.15
N ILE A 94 9.91 0.45 10.57
CA ILE A 94 10.97 -0.55 10.79
C ILE A 94 12.28 -0.06 10.17
N THR A 95 12.26 0.35 8.92
CA THR A 95 13.45 0.86 8.21
C THR A 95 13.96 2.15 8.83
N ASP A 96 13.11 3.06 9.27
CA ASP A 96 13.49 4.28 10.00
C ASP A 96 14.29 3.98 11.28
N ARG A 97 14.00 2.85 11.94
CA ARG A 97 14.76 2.43 13.13
C ARG A 97 16.08 1.81 12.77
N LEU A 98 16.13 0.94 11.75
CA LEU A 98 17.36 0.30 11.28
C LEU A 98 18.38 1.33 10.83
N PHE A 99 17.94 2.39 10.16
CA PHE A 99 18.79 3.46 9.64
C PHE A 99 18.86 4.72 10.53
N ALA A 100 18.35 4.65 11.76
CA ALA A 100 18.37 5.79 12.68
C ALA A 100 19.78 6.35 12.93
N GLY A 101 20.80 5.49 12.98
CA GLY A 101 22.20 5.87 13.18
C GLY A 101 22.83 6.59 11.98
N LEU A 102 22.30 6.41 10.78
CA LEU A 102 22.82 7.04 9.55
C LEU A 102 22.22 8.43 9.30
N ARG A 103 21.17 8.79 10.02
CA ARG A 103 20.48 10.08 9.84
C ARG A 103 21.24 11.22 10.52
N LYS A 104 21.57 12.26 9.77
CA LYS A 104 22.13 13.50 10.34
C LYS A 104 21.10 14.14 11.28
N LYS A 105 21.54 14.44 12.53
CA LYS A 105 20.68 14.93 13.64
C LYS A 105 19.96 16.26 13.39
N SER A 106 20.33 17.03 12.40
CA SER A 106 19.81 18.36 12.16
C SER A 106 19.35 18.52 10.70
N GLN A 107 18.15 18.07 10.40
CA GLN A 107 17.44 18.68 9.27
C GLN A 107 16.12 19.26 9.79
N LYS A 108 16.15 20.52 10.23
CA LYS A 108 14.97 21.38 10.21
C LYS A 108 14.37 21.21 8.81
N SER A 109 13.12 20.79 8.74
CA SER A 109 12.39 20.60 7.48
C SER A 109 12.43 21.90 6.65
N LEU A 110 13.43 22.04 5.79
CA LEU A 110 13.55 23.17 4.87
C LEU A 110 12.43 23.17 3.82
N TYR A 111 11.76 22.04 3.61
CA TYR A 111 10.73 21.90 2.59
C TYR A 111 9.46 21.24 3.14
N ASP A 112 8.43 22.03 3.37
CA ASP A 112 7.10 21.53 3.74
C ASP A 112 6.29 21.23 2.47
N GLY A 113 6.54 20.06 1.88
CA GLY A 113 5.85 19.58 0.66
C GLY A 113 4.47 18.98 0.90
N ARG A 114 3.85 19.18 2.08
CA ARG A 114 2.56 18.56 2.45
C ARG A 114 1.41 18.87 1.50
N ARG A 115 1.43 20.05 0.86
CA ARG A 115 0.43 20.45 -0.13
C ARG A 115 0.45 19.54 -1.35
N PHE A 116 1.60 18.94 -1.68
CA PHE A 116 1.75 18.08 -2.86
C PHE A 116 0.83 16.87 -2.85
N LYS A 117 0.63 16.19 -1.70
CA LYS A 117 -0.27 15.03 -1.62
C LYS A 117 -1.73 15.37 -1.97
N TYR A 118 -2.19 16.58 -1.68
CA TYR A 118 -3.55 17.04 -2.01
C TYR A 118 -3.68 17.36 -3.51
N TYR A 119 -2.65 17.96 -4.09
CA TYR A 119 -2.61 18.18 -5.55
C TYR A 119 -2.51 16.83 -6.28
N LEU A 120 -1.70 15.90 -5.79
CA LEU A 120 -1.63 14.55 -6.34
C LEU A 120 -2.98 13.82 -6.23
N LEU A 121 -3.67 13.94 -5.10
CA LEU A 121 -5.02 13.41 -4.93
C LEU A 121 -5.99 14.01 -5.97
N ALA A 122 -6.00 15.33 -6.12
CA ALA A 122 -6.83 16.01 -7.12
C ALA A 122 -6.49 15.54 -8.55
N PHE A 123 -5.20 15.44 -8.88
CA PHE A 123 -4.74 14.91 -10.16
C PHE A 123 -5.28 13.49 -10.44
N LEU A 124 -5.20 12.60 -9.45
CA LEU A 124 -5.68 11.23 -9.58
C LEU A 124 -7.21 11.18 -9.73
N LEU A 125 -7.95 11.94 -8.92
CA LEU A 125 -9.42 11.97 -8.98
C LEU A 125 -9.93 12.55 -10.30
N ILE A 126 -9.30 13.61 -10.82
CA ILE A 126 -9.65 14.18 -12.12
C ILE A 126 -9.30 13.19 -13.23
N GLY A 127 -8.13 12.53 -13.19
CA GLY A 127 -7.75 11.49 -14.13
C GLY A 127 -8.75 10.34 -14.17
N LEU A 128 -9.29 9.93 -13.02
CA LEU A 128 -10.33 8.89 -12.93
C LEU A 128 -11.62 9.28 -13.67
N LEU A 129 -12.03 10.56 -13.65
CA LEU A 129 -13.20 11.03 -14.41
C LEU A 129 -13.03 10.78 -15.91
N PHE A 130 -11.80 10.83 -16.41
CA PHE A 130 -11.45 10.51 -17.80
C PHE A 130 -11.09 9.03 -18.01
N GLY A 131 -11.30 8.17 -17.00
CA GLY A 131 -11.03 6.74 -17.05
C GLY A 131 -9.55 6.38 -16.99
N LEU A 132 -8.68 7.25 -16.46
CA LEU A 132 -7.26 6.99 -16.23
C LEU A 132 -7.04 6.42 -14.83
N GLN A 133 -6.67 5.15 -14.73
CA GLN A 133 -6.46 4.48 -13.44
C GLN A 133 -4.98 4.48 -13.04
N CYS A 134 -4.51 5.58 -12.45
CA CYS A 134 -3.17 5.68 -11.89
C CYS A 134 -3.13 5.47 -10.35
N VAL A 135 -4.29 5.28 -9.73
CA VAL A 135 -4.42 5.14 -8.26
C VAL A 135 -3.53 4.05 -7.71
N GLY A 136 -3.47 2.88 -8.36
CA GLY A 136 -2.68 1.73 -7.89
C GLY A 136 -1.18 2.00 -7.77
N TRP A 137 -0.64 2.98 -8.47
CA TRP A 137 0.78 3.36 -8.36
C TRP A 137 1.10 4.18 -7.10
N PHE A 138 0.10 4.84 -6.53
CA PHE A 138 0.26 5.74 -5.39
C PHE A 138 -0.49 5.26 -4.14
N ASP A 139 -1.35 4.24 -4.26
CA ASP A 139 -2.03 3.67 -3.11
C ASP A 139 -1.08 2.83 -2.25
N PRO A 140 -0.89 3.18 -0.96
CA PRO A 140 0.08 2.51 -0.09
C PRO A 140 -0.21 1.02 0.10
N LEU A 141 -1.47 0.60 0.03
CA LEU A 141 -1.85 -0.80 0.20
C LEU A 141 -1.59 -1.59 -1.08
N SER A 142 -1.87 -1.03 -2.25
CA SER A 142 -1.54 -1.65 -3.53
C SER A 142 -0.02 -1.77 -3.72
N ILE A 143 0.76 -0.73 -3.36
CA ILE A 143 2.23 -0.76 -3.40
C ILE A 143 2.76 -1.85 -2.46
N ALA A 144 2.33 -1.87 -1.20
CA ALA A 144 2.78 -2.88 -0.25
C ALA A 144 2.46 -4.28 -0.76
N THR A 145 1.21 -4.56 -1.13
CA THR A 145 0.80 -5.88 -1.59
C THR A 145 1.59 -6.32 -2.83
N SER A 146 1.72 -5.46 -3.84
CA SER A 146 2.45 -5.81 -5.07
C SER A 146 3.94 -6.08 -4.82
N VAL A 147 4.62 -5.27 -4.00
CA VAL A 147 6.04 -5.47 -3.70
C VAL A 147 6.25 -6.74 -2.89
N TYR A 148 5.44 -6.95 -1.85
CA TYR A 148 5.55 -8.15 -1.02
C TYR A 148 5.19 -9.41 -1.81
N ALA A 149 4.17 -9.38 -2.68
CA ALA A 149 3.73 -10.53 -3.47
C ALA A 149 4.67 -10.86 -4.64
N ILE A 150 5.13 -9.84 -5.39
CA ILE A 150 5.86 -10.05 -6.66
C ILE A 150 7.38 -10.04 -6.45
N SER A 151 7.88 -9.30 -5.45
CA SER A 151 9.32 -9.15 -5.25
C SER A 151 9.80 -9.87 -3.99
N ILE A 152 9.29 -9.54 -2.81
CA ILE A 152 9.83 -10.03 -1.54
C ILE A 152 9.53 -11.53 -1.34
N HIS A 153 8.30 -11.96 -1.57
CA HIS A 153 7.90 -13.36 -1.41
C HIS A 153 8.75 -14.34 -2.26
N PRO A 154 8.97 -14.11 -3.58
CA PRO A 154 9.83 -14.98 -4.37
C PRO A 154 11.28 -15.05 -3.84
N TYR A 155 11.83 -13.93 -3.39
CA TYR A 155 13.19 -13.93 -2.81
C TYR A 155 13.27 -14.75 -1.52
N ILE A 156 12.27 -14.62 -0.64
CA ILE A 156 12.22 -15.39 0.61
C ILE A 156 12.11 -16.90 0.29
N ILE A 157 11.25 -17.29 -0.63
CA ILE A 157 11.11 -18.70 -1.04
C ILE A 157 12.42 -19.24 -1.64
N ASN A 158 13.05 -18.49 -2.54
CA ASN A 158 14.33 -18.88 -3.12
C ASN A 158 15.43 -19.00 -2.06
N LEU A 159 15.48 -18.10 -1.09
CA LEU A 159 16.44 -18.13 0.02
C LEU A 159 16.22 -19.39 0.89
N ILE A 160 14.97 -19.67 1.24
CA ILE A 160 14.60 -20.85 2.02
C ILE A 160 14.97 -22.14 1.25
N ASN A 161 14.57 -22.25 -0.01
CA ASN A 161 14.88 -23.41 -0.84
C ASN A 161 16.40 -23.59 -1.02
N GLY A 162 17.15 -22.52 -1.25
CA GLY A 162 18.60 -22.56 -1.36
C GLY A 162 19.28 -23.00 -0.06
N PHE A 163 18.84 -22.45 1.08
CA PHE A 163 19.36 -22.79 2.40
C PHE A 163 19.13 -24.26 2.75
N PHE A 164 17.91 -24.74 2.62
CA PHE A 164 17.58 -26.14 2.88
C PHE A 164 18.21 -27.09 1.85
N GLY A 165 18.30 -26.66 0.57
CA GLY A 165 19.01 -27.41 -0.47
C GLY A 165 20.49 -27.62 -0.11
N TYR A 166 21.14 -26.59 0.40
CA TYR A 166 22.53 -26.69 0.87
C TYR A 166 22.67 -27.64 2.10
N LEU A 167 21.79 -27.52 3.09
CA LEU A 167 21.81 -28.34 4.29
C LEU A 167 21.48 -29.82 3.98
N SER A 168 20.59 -30.08 3.03
CA SER A 168 20.23 -31.45 2.61
C SER A 168 21.38 -32.18 1.90
N ALA A 169 22.38 -31.47 1.40
CA ALA A 169 23.58 -32.05 0.79
C ALA A 169 24.59 -32.59 1.82
N ILE A 170 24.42 -32.34 3.11
CA ILE A 170 25.33 -32.80 4.17
C ILE A 170 25.01 -34.26 4.53
N PRO A 171 25.94 -35.24 4.38
CA PRO A 171 25.64 -36.66 4.44
C PRO A 171 25.04 -37.18 5.76
N LEU A 172 25.36 -36.55 6.90
CA LEU A 172 24.95 -37.01 8.23
C LEU A 172 23.58 -36.54 8.68
N ILE A 173 23.15 -35.33 8.24
CA ILE A 173 21.94 -34.65 8.73
C ILE A 173 20.95 -34.29 7.60
N GLY A 174 21.35 -34.52 6.35
CA GLY A 174 20.59 -34.08 5.16
C GLY A 174 19.16 -34.69 5.09
N TYR A 175 18.95 -35.91 5.55
CA TYR A 175 17.63 -36.52 5.57
C TYR A 175 16.63 -35.76 6.45
N SER A 176 17.04 -35.36 7.66
CA SER A 176 16.18 -34.58 8.58
C SER A 176 15.83 -33.23 8.00
N PHE A 177 16.81 -32.55 7.38
CA PHE A 177 16.58 -31.25 6.74
C PHE A 177 15.68 -31.36 5.49
N THR A 178 15.75 -32.46 4.75
CA THR A 178 14.84 -32.73 3.63
C THR A 178 13.38 -32.88 4.09
N LEU A 179 13.14 -33.56 5.22
CA LEU A 179 11.81 -33.70 5.80
C LEU A 179 11.26 -32.34 6.28
N ILE A 180 12.08 -31.55 6.98
CA ILE A 180 11.72 -30.20 7.44
C ILE A 180 11.43 -29.31 6.23
N HIS A 181 12.25 -29.37 5.19
CA HIS A 181 12.05 -28.60 3.97
C HIS A 181 10.72 -28.93 3.27
N LYS A 182 10.39 -30.22 3.11
CA LYS A 182 9.10 -30.66 2.56
C LYS A 182 7.94 -30.12 3.39
N PHE A 183 8.01 -30.23 4.70
CA PHE A 183 6.98 -29.70 5.61
C PHE A 183 6.81 -28.17 5.46
N ILE A 184 7.92 -27.43 5.36
CA ILE A 184 7.90 -25.97 5.12
C ILE A 184 7.30 -25.67 3.74
N GLN A 185 7.65 -26.44 2.71
CA GLN A 185 7.09 -26.25 1.37
C GLN A 185 5.58 -26.50 1.32
N GLU A 186 5.09 -27.50 2.06
CA GLU A 186 3.65 -27.77 2.19
C GLU A 186 2.93 -26.61 2.90
N ILE A 187 3.49 -26.08 3.98
CA ILE A 187 2.92 -24.96 4.72
C ILE A 187 2.92 -23.66 3.89
N LEU A 188 3.99 -23.40 3.15
CA LEU A 188 4.12 -22.19 2.33
C LEU A 188 3.47 -22.33 0.95
N PHE A 189 2.92 -23.49 0.61
CA PHE A 189 2.42 -23.87 -0.75
C PHE A 189 3.44 -23.56 -1.86
N ALA A 190 4.73 -23.63 -1.56
CA ALA A 190 5.82 -23.12 -2.36
C ALA A 190 6.66 -24.23 -3.00
N TYR A 191 6.02 -25.16 -3.72
CA TYR A 191 6.74 -26.21 -4.46
C TYR A 191 7.67 -25.65 -5.55
N HIS A 192 7.32 -24.52 -6.13
CA HIS A 192 8.16 -23.80 -7.09
C HIS A 192 8.28 -22.35 -6.69
N ALA A 193 9.51 -21.84 -6.64
CA ALA A 193 9.73 -20.42 -6.41
C ALA A 193 9.23 -19.64 -7.62
N PRO A 194 8.21 -18.78 -7.47
CA PRO A 194 7.70 -18.00 -8.57
C PRO A 194 8.78 -17.01 -9.03
N PHE A 195 8.91 -16.80 -10.33
CA PHE A 195 9.77 -15.79 -10.91
C PHE A 195 8.92 -14.80 -11.68
N PHE A 196 9.04 -13.53 -11.37
CA PHE A 196 8.31 -12.48 -12.09
C PHE A 196 9.27 -11.59 -12.89
N ARG A 197 8.92 -11.33 -14.14
CA ARG A 197 9.62 -10.32 -14.93
C ARG A 197 9.50 -8.96 -14.22
N ALA A 198 10.55 -8.16 -14.30
CA ALA A 198 10.58 -6.81 -13.71
C ALA A 198 10.40 -6.72 -12.18
N HIS A 199 10.44 -7.84 -11.44
CA HIS A 199 10.44 -7.82 -9.96
C HIS A 199 11.54 -6.93 -9.38
N GLY A 200 12.74 -6.90 -10.00
CA GLY A 200 13.85 -6.06 -9.60
C GLY A 200 13.56 -4.57 -9.75
N ILE A 201 12.86 -4.15 -10.82
CA ILE A 201 12.45 -2.75 -11.02
C ILE A 201 11.46 -2.33 -9.93
N LEU A 202 10.47 -3.18 -9.64
CA LEU A 202 9.50 -2.92 -8.58
C LEU A 202 10.18 -2.80 -7.20
N LEU A 203 11.12 -3.71 -6.92
CA LEU A 203 11.92 -3.67 -5.69
C LEU A 203 12.78 -2.41 -5.62
N MET A 204 13.44 -2.03 -6.71
CA MET A 204 14.24 -0.81 -6.78
C MET A 204 13.40 0.45 -6.50
N VAL A 205 12.23 0.58 -7.12
CA VAL A 205 11.30 1.69 -6.87
C VAL A 205 10.88 1.71 -5.41
N PHE A 206 10.61 0.55 -4.81
CA PHE A 206 10.25 0.45 -3.40
C PHE A 206 11.40 0.84 -2.46
N VAL A 207 12.62 0.37 -2.75
CA VAL A 207 13.82 0.74 -1.98
C VAL A 207 14.06 2.25 -2.08
N LEU A 208 13.91 2.85 -3.26
CA LEU A 208 14.01 4.31 -3.42
C LEU A 208 12.93 5.04 -2.60
N LEU A 209 11.68 4.53 -2.61
CA LEU A 209 10.60 5.08 -1.80
C LEU A 209 10.96 5.06 -0.31
N ILE A 210 11.48 3.94 0.20
CA ILE A 210 11.90 3.82 1.60
C ILE A 210 13.12 4.70 1.88
N ALA A 211 14.08 4.78 0.96
CA ALA A 211 15.28 5.61 1.10
C ALA A 211 14.96 7.10 1.26
N THR A 212 13.83 7.60 0.73
CA THR A 212 13.36 8.96 1.03
C THR A 212 13.15 9.19 2.53
N GLY A 213 12.84 8.13 3.29
CA GLY A 213 12.76 8.14 4.76
C GLY A 213 14.08 8.43 5.46
N MET A 214 15.23 8.15 4.81
CA MET A 214 16.55 8.50 5.36
C MET A 214 16.73 10.03 5.43
N VAL A 215 16.16 10.76 4.46
CA VAL A 215 16.22 12.23 4.43
C VAL A 215 15.25 12.83 5.44
N PHE A 216 13.97 12.42 5.38
CA PHE A 216 12.93 12.90 6.29
C PHE A 216 12.08 11.74 6.80
N ARG A 217 11.83 11.69 8.12
CA ARG A 217 10.93 10.67 8.70
C ARG A 217 9.59 10.66 7.99
N ARG A 218 9.16 9.45 7.56
CA ARG A 218 7.87 9.23 6.91
C ARG A 218 7.59 10.18 5.72
N TYR A 219 8.62 10.50 4.92
CA TYR A 219 8.53 11.44 3.80
C TYR A 219 7.35 11.10 2.87
N TRP A 220 7.20 9.83 2.48
CA TRP A 220 6.09 9.35 1.66
C TRP A 220 4.72 9.67 2.27
N CYS A 221 4.50 9.27 3.53
CA CYS A 221 3.22 9.44 4.23
C CYS A 221 2.87 10.93 4.46
N ARG A 222 3.90 11.77 4.61
CA ARG A 222 3.76 13.19 4.88
C ARG A 222 3.47 13.99 3.62
N ASN A 223 4.18 13.71 2.51
CA ASN A 223 4.22 14.60 1.35
C ASN A 223 3.56 14.00 0.10
N ILE A 224 3.57 12.68 -0.08
CA ILE A 224 3.18 12.06 -1.36
C ILE A 224 1.88 11.27 -1.24
N CYS A 225 1.64 10.54 -0.16
CA CYS A 225 0.55 9.55 -0.04
C CYS A 225 -0.85 10.16 -0.24
N PRO A 226 -1.56 9.88 -1.36
CA PRO A 226 -2.89 10.43 -1.61
C PRO A 226 -3.97 9.82 -0.70
N MET A 227 -3.84 8.55 -0.30
CA MET A 227 -4.70 7.96 0.73
C MET A 227 -4.57 8.74 2.04
N GLY A 228 -3.32 9.12 2.42
CA GLY A 228 -3.08 9.98 3.57
C GLY A 228 -3.71 11.36 3.45
N ALA A 229 -3.87 11.91 2.23
CA ALA A 229 -4.59 13.15 2.00
C ALA A 229 -6.10 12.98 2.23
N ILE A 230 -6.71 11.90 1.72
CA ILE A 230 -8.13 11.59 1.99
C ILE A 230 -8.37 11.50 3.50
N LEU A 231 -7.60 10.67 4.21
CA LEU A 231 -7.77 10.52 5.65
C LEU A 231 -7.53 11.84 6.41
N ALA A 232 -6.64 12.71 5.93
CA ALA A 232 -6.41 14.03 6.52
C ALA A 232 -7.63 14.94 6.44
N LEU A 233 -8.35 14.95 5.31
CA LEU A 233 -9.57 15.74 5.14
C LEU A 233 -10.65 15.32 6.14
N PHE A 234 -10.82 14.02 6.39
CA PHE A 234 -11.80 13.52 7.37
C PHE A 234 -11.33 13.67 8.83
N SER A 235 -10.04 13.79 9.08
CA SER A 235 -9.49 13.86 10.44
C SER A 235 -9.54 15.29 11.06
N GLU A 236 -10.02 16.28 10.35
CA GLU A 236 -10.23 17.61 10.92
C GLU A 236 -11.29 17.61 12.02
N TRP A 237 -12.29 16.75 11.91
CA TRP A 237 -13.37 16.58 12.88
C TRP A 237 -13.05 15.58 13.99
N THR A 238 -11.78 15.13 14.12
CA THR A 238 -11.43 14.12 15.10
C THR A 238 -11.76 14.54 16.54
N LEU A 239 -12.34 13.62 17.29
CA LEU A 239 -12.67 13.79 18.71
C LEU A 239 -11.44 13.50 19.58
N PHE A 240 -10.57 12.59 19.14
CA PHE A 240 -9.40 12.15 19.89
C PHE A 240 -8.16 12.94 19.47
N LYS A 241 -7.87 14.03 20.20
CA LYS A 241 -6.80 14.99 19.86
C LYS A 241 -5.69 14.96 20.91
N ARG A 242 -4.49 15.41 20.48
CA ARG A 242 -3.39 15.72 21.40
C ARG A 242 -3.74 16.98 22.20
N ALA A 243 -3.62 16.90 23.50
CA ALA A 243 -3.78 18.00 24.44
C ALA A 243 -2.46 18.21 25.19
N VAL A 244 -2.16 19.45 25.53
CA VAL A 244 -0.97 19.84 26.30
C VAL A 244 -1.43 20.53 27.58
N SER A 245 -0.92 20.08 28.72
CA SER A 245 -1.22 20.71 30.02
C SER A 245 -0.35 21.95 30.27
N SER A 246 -0.74 22.75 31.25
CA SER A 246 0.01 23.93 31.70
C SER A 246 1.41 23.62 32.24
N SER A 247 1.71 22.37 32.56
CA SER A 247 3.04 21.91 33.00
C SER A 247 4.06 21.79 31.86
N CYS A 248 3.69 22.16 30.62
CA CYS A 248 4.59 22.12 29.48
C CYS A 248 5.69 23.19 29.57
N THR A 249 6.94 22.75 29.56
CA THR A 249 8.12 23.63 29.59
C THR A 249 8.57 24.11 28.21
N SER A 250 7.81 23.81 27.14
CA SER A 250 8.13 24.17 25.74
C SER A 250 9.53 23.72 25.27
N CYS A 251 10.02 22.60 25.81
CA CYS A 251 11.38 22.08 25.54
C CYS A 251 11.63 21.63 24.09
N GLY A 252 10.60 21.55 23.23
CA GLY A 252 10.71 21.22 21.80
C GLY A 252 10.92 19.73 21.47
N LEU A 253 11.16 18.83 22.44
CA LEU A 253 11.42 17.40 22.20
C LEU A 253 10.31 16.71 21.43
N CYS A 254 9.04 17.05 21.70
CA CYS A 254 7.88 16.51 21.00
C CYS A 254 7.84 16.97 19.53
N VAL A 255 8.30 18.18 19.22
CA VAL A 255 8.38 18.72 17.86
C VAL A 255 9.42 17.95 17.04
N GLU A 256 10.63 17.78 17.58
CA GLU A 256 11.73 17.05 16.91
C GLU A 256 11.41 15.58 16.71
N SER A 257 10.72 14.96 17.68
CA SER A 257 10.36 13.54 17.61
C SER A 257 9.20 13.24 16.66
N CYS A 258 8.44 14.26 16.25
CA CYS A 258 7.26 14.08 15.42
C CYS A 258 7.62 13.76 13.95
N GLY A 259 7.60 12.48 13.57
CA GLY A 259 7.91 12.04 12.20
C GLY A 259 6.98 12.64 11.13
N MET A 260 5.75 13.02 11.48
CA MET A 260 4.81 13.69 10.58
C MET A 260 4.95 15.21 10.59
N GLY A 261 5.70 15.77 11.55
CA GLY A 261 5.79 17.22 11.77
C GLY A 261 4.42 17.87 12.02
N ALA A 262 3.53 17.15 12.68
CA ALA A 262 2.16 17.60 12.96
C ALA A 262 2.09 18.60 14.12
N ILE A 263 3.17 18.77 14.90
CA ILE A 263 3.24 19.65 16.06
C ILE A 263 3.83 20.99 15.60
N GLU A 264 3.25 22.08 16.05
CA GLU A 264 3.72 23.42 15.78
C GLU A 264 5.02 23.72 16.52
N SER A 265 5.74 24.74 16.08
CA SER A 265 7.09 25.08 16.62
C SER A 265 7.09 25.44 18.10
N ASP A 266 5.98 25.94 18.63
CA ASP A 266 5.77 26.26 20.05
C ASP A 266 5.55 25.00 20.92
N GLY A 267 5.36 23.82 20.30
CA GLY A 267 5.05 22.57 20.99
C GLY A 267 3.62 22.46 21.51
N GLN A 268 2.82 23.49 21.42
CA GLN A 268 1.45 23.58 21.95
C GLN A 268 0.44 23.11 20.89
N GLY A 269 0.46 23.75 19.72
CA GLY A 269 -0.46 23.47 18.64
C GLY A 269 -0.22 22.12 17.94
N THR A 270 -1.28 21.55 17.40
CA THR A 270 -1.22 20.29 16.63
C THR A 270 -2.14 20.34 15.44
N LYS A 271 -1.57 20.12 14.25
CA LYS A 271 -2.30 19.99 12.99
C LYS A 271 -3.03 18.66 12.97
N ALA A 272 -4.34 18.67 13.28
CA ALA A 272 -5.14 17.45 13.41
C ALA A 272 -5.09 16.56 12.16
N GLY A 273 -5.22 17.16 10.97
CA GLY A 273 -5.13 16.44 9.70
C GLY A 273 -3.78 15.77 9.41
N GLU A 274 -2.71 16.12 10.14
CA GLU A 274 -1.39 15.50 9.97
C GLU A 274 -1.03 14.53 11.09
N CYS A 275 -1.74 14.54 12.21
CA CYS A 275 -1.48 13.66 13.33
C CYS A 275 -1.98 12.24 13.04
N ILE A 276 -1.09 11.25 13.16
CA ILE A 276 -1.39 9.82 12.95
C ILE A 276 -1.57 9.05 14.26
N LEU A 277 -1.70 9.73 15.38
CA LEU A 277 -1.83 9.14 16.72
C LEU A 277 -0.73 8.10 17.04
N CYS A 278 0.52 8.44 16.73
CA CYS A 278 1.64 7.53 16.99
C CYS A 278 2.12 7.51 18.46
N MET A 279 1.61 8.40 19.30
CA MET A 279 1.90 8.55 20.74
C MET A 279 3.37 8.79 21.08
N THR A 280 4.24 9.06 20.10
CA THR A 280 5.67 9.27 20.34
C THR A 280 5.93 10.54 21.16
N CYS A 281 5.16 11.61 20.92
CA CYS A 281 5.27 12.87 21.66
C CYS A 281 4.87 12.71 23.13
N GLN A 282 3.93 11.82 23.46
CA GLN A 282 3.55 11.50 24.83
C GLN A 282 4.67 10.75 25.54
N LYS A 283 5.28 9.74 24.87
CA LYS A 283 6.37 8.96 25.46
C LYS A 283 7.61 9.79 25.78
N ILE A 284 7.97 10.73 24.89
CA ILE A 284 9.21 11.49 25.03
C ILE A 284 9.10 12.70 25.95
N CYS A 285 7.89 13.06 26.37
CA CYS A 285 7.65 14.25 27.20
C CYS A 285 8.16 14.02 28.63
N PRO A 286 9.17 14.75 29.11
CA PRO A 286 9.70 14.58 30.47
C PRO A 286 8.69 14.96 31.54
N GLU A 287 7.87 16.00 31.28
CA GLU A 287 6.90 16.53 32.24
C GLU A 287 5.54 15.81 32.15
N ASN A 288 5.40 14.76 31.35
CA ASN A 288 4.14 14.06 31.10
C ASN A 288 2.96 14.99 30.74
N SER A 289 3.25 16.18 30.22
CA SER A 289 2.27 17.22 29.90
C SER A 289 1.44 16.91 28.64
N VAL A 290 1.82 15.89 27.85
CA VAL A 290 1.11 15.52 26.63
C VAL A 290 0.14 14.37 26.90
N THR A 291 -1.15 14.62 26.61
CA THR A 291 -2.22 13.61 26.72
C THR A 291 -3.00 13.53 25.42
N PHE A 292 -3.75 12.44 25.23
CA PHE A 292 -4.67 12.28 24.12
C PHE A 292 -6.08 12.04 24.68
N GLY A 293 -7.07 12.74 24.13
CA GLY A 293 -8.45 12.62 24.60
C GLY A 293 -9.40 13.61 23.92
N ASN A 294 -10.63 13.63 24.43
CA ASN A 294 -11.69 14.51 23.91
C ASN A 294 -11.63 15.94 24.49
N LYS A 295 -10.77 16.23 25.45
CA LYS A 295 -10.60 17.58 26.01
C LYS A 295 -9.91 18.45 24.96
N GLN A 296 -10.63 19.40 24.40
CA GLN A 296 -10.07 20.38 23.47
C GLN A 296 -9.26 21.42 24.24
N PRO A 297 -7.96 21.60 23.92
CA PRO A 297 -7.40 22.92 24.03
C PRO A 297 -8.00 23.77 22.89
N ALA A 298 -8.24 25.03 23.15
CA ALA A 298 -8.65 26.00 22.15
C ALA A 298 -7.51 26.16 21.10
N GLY A 299 -7.45 25.27 20.15
CA GLY A 299 -6.45 25.25 19.08
C GLY A 299 -7.10 25.60 17.76
N GLN A 300 -6.47 26.51 17.03
CA GLN A 300 -6.88 26.93 15.70
C GLN A 300 -7.16 25.72 14.80
N ARG A 301 -8.28 25.74 14.08
CA ARG A 301 -8.54 24.82 12.97
C ARG A 301 -7.39 24.96 11.98
N TYR A 302 -6.70 23.88 11.72
CA TYR A 302 -5.68 23.84 10.67
C TYR A 302 -6.41 23.77 9.33
N GLU A 303 -6.59 24.92 8.69
CA GLU A 303 -7.02 24.97 7.31
C GLU A 303 -5.84 24.61 6.41
N VAL A 304 -6.06 23.65 5.51
CA VAL A 304 -5.09 23.35 4.45
C VAL A 304 -5.16 24.48 3.45
N ASP A 305 -4.26 25.46 3.57
CA ASP A 305 -4.14 26.55 2.61
C ASP A 305 -3.68 26.01 1.24
N LEU A 306 -4.64 25.66 0.40
CA LEU A 306 -4.43 25.24 -0.98
C LEU A 306 -4.55 26.47 -1.87
N SER A 307 -3.51 26.79 -2.62
CA SER A 307 -3.55 27.83 -3.62
C SER A 307 -4.57 27.47 -4.71
N LYS A 308 -5.59 28.31 -4.89
CA LYS A 308 -6.61 28.16 -5.95
C LYS A 308 -5.95 28.04 -7.34
N ARG A 309 -4.91 28.84 -7.58
CA ARG A 309 -4.13 28.82 -8.83
C ARG A 309 -3.45 27.45 -9.04
N ALA A 310 -2.78 26.92 -8.00
CA ALA A 310 -2.12 25.61 -8.10
C ALA A 310 -3.13 24.47 -8.28
N PHE A 311 -4.32 24.56 -7.68
CA PHE A 311 -5.39 23.58 -7.89
C PHE A 311 -5.91 23.60 -9.33
N LEU A 312 -6.13 24.76 -9.93
CA LEU A 312 -6.53 24.90 -11.33
C LEU A 312 -5.45 24.35 -12.29
N ILE A 313 -4.16 24.68 -12.02
CA ILE A 313 -3.05 24.13 -12.79
C ILE A 313 -3.03 22.60 -12.71
N THR A 314 -3.26 22.03 -11.52
CA THR A 314 -3.32 20.58 -11.34
C THR A 314 -4.46 19.97 -12.15
N GLY A 315 -5.64 20.58 -12.17
CA GLY A 315 -6.76 20.15 -13.00
C GLY A 315 -6.44 20.15 -14.49
N LEU A 316 -5.88 21.26 -14.98
CA LEU A 316 -5.46 21.41 -16.38
C LEU A 316 -4.39 20.39 -16.75
N THR A 317 -3.37 20.19 -15.90
CA THR A 317 -2.30 19.21 -16.16
C THR A 317 -2.83 17.78 -16.16
N SER A 318 -3.75 17.42 -15.25
CA SER A 318 -4.37 16.11 -15.24
C SER A 318 -5.14 15.84 -16.53
N THR A 319 -5.95 16.80 -16.96
CA THR A 319 -6.73 16.68 -18.20
C THR A 319 -5.81 16.57 -19.42
N ALA A 320 -4.77 17.41 -19.51
CA ALA A 320 -3.81 17.40 -20.63
C ALA A 320 -2.94 16.13 -20.66
N MET A 321 -2.56 15.60 -19.49
CA MET A 321 -1.75 14.37 -19.40
C MET A 321 -2.55 13.10 -19.68
N THR A 322 -3.88 13.11 -19.52
CA THR A 322 -4.71 11.92 -19.72
C THR A 322 -4.58 11.31 -21.12
N PRO A 323 -4.72 12.04 -22.24
CA PRO A 323 -4.52 11.46 -23.57
C PRO A 323 -3.10 10.95 -23.77
N PHE A 324 -2.09 11.67 -23.24
CA PHE A 324 -0.68 11.25 -23.33
C PHE A 324 -0.42 9.92 -22.60
N LEU A 325 -0.94 9.76 -21.39
CA LEU A 325 -0.80 8.52 -20.60
C LEU A 325 -1.56 7.35 -21.21
N LYS A 326 -2.66 7.62 -21.95
CA LYS A 326 -3.44 6.61 -22.69
C LYS A 326 -2.87 6.26 -24.05
N LEU A 327 -1.81 6.93 -24.50
CA LEU A 327 -1.14 6.60 -25.77
C LEU A 327 -0.57 5.17 -25.71
N ASN A 328 -1.12 4.31 -26.51
CA ASN A 328 -0.65 2.93 -26.72
C ASN A 328 0.40 2.94 -27.84
N TYR A 329 1.63 3.33 -27.51
CA TYR A 329 2.73 3.45 -28.46
C TYR A 329 2.98 2.15 -29.25
N THR A 330 2.86 1.01 -28.59
CA THR A 330 3.05 -0.32 -29.21
C THR A 330 1.95 -0.69 -30.21
N LYS A 331 0.72 -0.22 -30.04
CA LYS A 331 -0.35 -0.42 -31.04
C LYS A 331 -0.09 0.34 -32.35
N SER A 332 0.62 1.47 -32.25
CA SER A 332 0.96 2.30 -33.43
C SER A 332 2.10 1.69 -34.26
N ILE A 333 3.08 1.03 -33.63
CA ILE A 333 4.24 0.43 -34.32
C ILE A 333 3.93 -0.97 -34.86
N ASN A 334 3.17 -1.78 -34.12
CA ASN A 334 2.82 -3.15 -34.50
C ASN A 334 1.34 -3.28 -34.90
N LYS A 335 0.95 -2.71 -36.01
CA LYS A 335 -0.34 -3.02 -36.66
C LYS A 335 -0.39 -4.53 -36.94
N GLY A 336 -0.84 -5.32 -35.96
CA GLY A 336 -1.28 -6.69 -36.15
C GLY A 336 -0.63 -7.82 -35.35
N LYS A 337 0.36 -7.62 -34.44
CA LYS A 337 1.11 -8.80 -33.91
C LYS A 337 1.30 -8.98 -32.40
N THR A 338 0.82 -8.15 -31.53
CA THR A 338 0.92 -8.42 -30.07
C THR A 338 -0.39 -8.12 -29.37
N SER A 339 -1.34 -9.05 -29.44
CA SER A 339 -2.44 -9.06 -28.50
C SER A 339 -1.88 -9.48 -27.13
N ILE A 340 -2.00 -8.62 -26.13
CA ILE A 340 -1.68 -8.99 -24.75
C ILE A 340 -2.72 -9.98 -24.29
N ILE A 341 -2.28 -11.17 -23.92
CA ILE A 341 -3.17 -12.19 -23.37
C ILE A 341 -3.44 -11.84 -21.91
N ARG A 342 -4.67 -11.47 -21.59
CA ARG A 342 -5.12 -11.21 -20.24
C ARG A 342 -5.52 -12.49 -19.53
N PRO A 343 -5.57 -12.49 -18.17
CA PRO A 343 -6.10 -13.64 -17.41
C PRO A 343 -7.53 -13.97 -17.84
N PRO A 344 -7.97 -15.23 -17.74
CA PRO A 344 -9.37 -15.60 -18.00
C PRO A 344 -10.30 -14.82 -17.07
N GLY A 345 -11.43 -14.37 -17.61
CA GLY A 345 -12.38 -13.51 -16.89
C GLY A 345 -12.02 -12.03 -16.89
N ALA A 346 -10.90 -11.61 -17.50
CA ALA A 346 -10.63 -10.20 -17.69
C ALA A 346 -11.75 -9.55 -18.53
N VAL A 347 -12.19 -8.36 -18.10
CA VAL A 347 -13.10 -7.54 -18.90
C VAL A 347 -12.38 -6.96 -20.12
N ASP A 348 -13.11 -6.27 -21.01
CA ASP A 348 -12.52 -5.64 -22.19
C ASP A 348 -11.32 -4.75 -21.81
N GLU A 349 -10.29 -4.70 -22.63
CA GLU A 349 -9.00 -4.08 -22.33
C GLU A 349 -9.11 -2.66 -21.78
N LYS A 350 -10.04 -1.85 -22.31
CA LYS A 350 -10.29 -0.48 -21.86
C LYS A 350 -10.80 -0.46 -20.42
N ASP A 351 -11.77 -1.30 -20.12
CA ASP A 351 -12.37 -1.39 -18.78
C ASP A 351 -11.42 -2.09 -17.81
N PHE A 352 -10.65 -3.07 -18.31
CA PHE A 352 -9.62 -3.73 -17.54
C PHE A 352 -8.57 -2.74 -17.02
N LEU A 353 -8.04 -1.88 -17.88
CA LEU A 353 -7.05 -0.87 -17.50
C LEU A 353 -7.63 0.15 -16.51
N ALA A 354 -8.90 0.53 -16.69
CA ALA A 354 -9.59 1.45 -15.81
C ALA A 354 -9.91 0.84 -14.42
N LEU A 355 -10.13 -0.47 -14.33
CA LEU A 355 -10.48 -1.16 -13.08
C LEU A 355 -9.25 -1.72 -12.33
N CYS A 356 -8.17 -2.06 -13.03
CA CYS A 356 -7.04 -2.74 -12.42
C CYS A 356 -6.25 -1.84 -11.47
N ILE A 357 -6.25 -2.16 -10.17
CA ILE A 357 -5.51 -1.43 -9.12
C ILE A 357 -4.05 -1.89 -8.97
N ARG A 358 -3.55 -2.76 -9.84
CA ARG A 358 -2.14 -3.22 -9.93
C ARG A 358 -1.59 -3.86 -8.65
N CYS A 359 -2.44 -4.50 -7.86
CA CYS A 359 -2.07 -5.08 -6.57
C CYS A 359 -1.22 -6.36 -6.65
N GLY A 360 -1.18 -7.04 -7.81
CA GLY A 360 -0.36 -8.23 -8.01
C GLY A 360 -0.96 -9.55 -7.50
N GLU A 361 -2.10 -9.55 -6.81
CA GLU A 361 -2.69 -10.77 -6.21
C GLU A 361 -2.98 -11.88 -7.23
N CYS A 362 -3.47 -11.52 -8.42
CA CYS A 362 -3.73 -12.50 -9.49
C CYS A 362 -2.46 -13.18 -10.00
N MET A 363 -1.32 -12.47 -9.99
CA MET A 363 -0.02 -13.01 -10.37
C MET A 363 0.51 -13.96 -9.28
N LYS A 364 0.38 -13.56 -8.01
CA LYS A 364 0.80 -14.35 -6.84
C LYS A 364 0.12 -15.72 -6.79
N VAL A 365 -1.19 -15.80 -7.04
CA VAL A 365 -1.96 -17.04 -6.95
C VAL A 365 -1.85 -17.93 -8.19
N CYS A 366 -1.13 -17.52 -9.22
CA CYS A 366 -0.95 -18.29 -10.44
C CYS A 366 -0.03 -19.49 -10.20
N LYS A 367 -0.59 -20.68 -10.10
CA LYS A 367 0.14 -21.92 -9.79
C LYS A 367 1.23 -22.26 -10.79
N THR A 368 1.02 -21.96 -12.06
CA THR A 368 1.95 -22.26 -13.16
C THR A 368 2.91 -21.10 -13.42
N ASN A 369 2.85 -20.02 -12.59
CA ASN A 369 3.63 -18.81 -12.81
C ASN A 369 3.50 -18.20 -14.22
N GLY A 370 2.34 -18.39 -14.87
CA GLY A 370 2.10 -17.86 -16.22
C GLY A 370 1.75 -16.36 -16.26
N LEU A 371 1.28 -15.79 -15.14
CA LEU A 371 0.90 -14.38 -15.06
C LEU A 371 2.07 -13.51 -14.60
N HIS A 372 2.42 -12.51 -15.42
CA HIS A 372 3.53 -11.59 -15.17
C HIS A 372 3.08 -10.13 -15.32
N PRO A 373 3.77 -9.19 -14.68
CA PRO A 373 3.48 -7.77 -14.86
C PRO A 373 3.87 -7.30 -16.27
N VAL A 374 3.02 -6.48 -16.86
CA VAL A 374 3.30 -5.71 -18.06
C VAL A 374 4.26 -4.58 -17.71
N LEU A 375 5.22 -4.27 -18.58
CA LEU A 375 6.04 -3.05 -18.48
C LEU A 375 5.43 -1.95 -19.36
N LEU A 376 5.82 -1.90 -20.64
CA LEU A 376 5.35 -0.87 -21.57
C LEU A 376 4.55 -1.44 -22.75
N GLU A 377 4.36 -2.77 -22.78
CA GLU A 377 3.69 -3.44 -23.90
C GLU A 377 2.21 -3.07 -24.05
N ALA A 378 1.56 -2.65 -22.94
CA ALA A 378 0.18 -2.14 -22.94
C ALA A 378 0.13 -0.61 -22.85
N GLY A 379 1.21 0.09 -23.20
CA GLY A 379 1.36 1.51 -22.96
C GLY A 379 1.67 1.85 -21.49
N ILE A 380 1.79 3.13 -21.19
CA ILE A 380 2.11 3.61 -19.82
C ILE A 380 1.01 3.21 -18.85
N GLU A 381 -0.25 3.39 -19.23
CA GLU A 381 -1.39 3.00 -18.39
C GLU A 381 -1.41 1.51 -18.03
N GLY A 382 -0.83 0.64 -18.90
CA GLY A 382 -0.78 -0.79 -18.70
C GLY A 382 0.31 -1.28 -17.73
N VAL A 383 1.24 -0.42 -17.32
CA VAL A 383 2.36 -0.80 -16.45
C VAL A 383 1.89 -1.44 -15.15
N TRP A 384 2.51 -2.57 -14.79
CA TRP A 384 2.19 -3.43 -13.63
C TRP A 384 0.84 -4.16 -13.70
N THR A 385 0.10 -4.10 -14.81
CA THR A 385 -1.07 -4.94 -14.99
C THR A 385 -0.68 -6.38 -15.39
N PRO A 386 -1.47 -7.43 -15.05
CA PRO A 386 -1.12 -8.81 -15.36
C PRO A 386 -1.29 -9.15 -16.84
N LYS A 387 -0.34 -9.91 -17.38
CA LYS A 387 -0.44 -10.59 -18.67
C LYS A 387 -0.06 -12.06 -18.54
N LEU A 388 -0.65 -12.94 -19.33
CA LEU A 388 -0.22 -14.33 -19.48
C LEU A 388 0.95 -14.41 -20.48
N ILE A 389 2.01 -15.11 -20.08
CA ILE A 389 3.18 -15.40 -20.95
C ILE A 389 3.27 -16.92 -21.13
N PRO A 390 2.70 -17.49 -22.21
CA PRO A 390 2.65 -18.94 -22.41
C PRO A 390 4.02 -19.63 -22.48
N ARG A 391 5.07 -18.88 -22.83
CA ARG A 391 6.46 -19.39 -22.83
C ARG A 391 7.07 -19.61 -21.46
N ILE A 392 6.49 -19.00 -20.41
CA ILE A 392 6.97 -19.14 -19.04
C ILE A 392 6.07 -20.09 -18.25
N GLY A 393 4.75 -19.94 -18.42
CA GLY A 393 3.77 -20.78 -17.76
C GLY A 393 2.43 -20.73 -18.49
N TYR A 394 1.69 -21.81 -18.42
CA TYR A 394 0.40 -21.95 -19.08
C TYR A 394 -0.77 -21.61 -18.14
N CYS A 395 -1.96 -21.41 -18.69
CA CYS A 395 -3.18 -21.32 -17.88
C CYS A 395 -3.71 -22.73 -17.65
N ASP A 396 -3.62 -23.22 -16.40
CA ASP A 396 -4.11 -24.56 -16.03
C ASP A 396 -5.63 -24.64 -16.27
N TYR A 397 -6.06 -25.67 -17.03
CA TYR A 397 -7.44 -25.91 -17.44
C TYR A 397 -8.42 -26.03 -16.26
N GLY A 398 -7.95 -26.57 -15.13
CA GLY A 398 -8.73 -26.76 -13.89
C GLY A 398 -8.66 -25.61 -12.91
N CYS A 399 -8.04 -24.46 -13.25
CA CYS A 399 -7.75 -23.39 -12.30
C CYS A 399 -8.50 -22.09 -12.62
N VAL A 400 -9.14 -21.48 -11.62
CA VAL A 400 -9.83 -20.17 -11.70
C VAL A 400 -9.37 -19.19 -10.60
N LEU A 401 -8.21 -19.41 -9.97
CA LEU A 401 -7.77 -18.67 -8.78
C LEU A 401 -7.64 -17.17 -9.01
N CYS A 402 -7.10 -16.73 -10.16
CA CYS A 402 -6.95 -15.30 -10.48
C CYS A 402 -8.30 -14.56 -10.50
N THR A 403 -9.39 -15.26 -10.85
CA THR A 403 -10.73 -14.67 -10.91
C THR A 403 -11.34 -14.47 -9.51
N ARG A 404 -10.90 -15.27 -8.52
CA ARG A 404 -11.39 -15.20 -7.13
C ARG A 404 -10.74 -14.08 -6.34
N VAL A 405 -9.48 -13.76 -6.62
CA VAL A 405 -8.69 -12.81 -5.81
C VAL A 405 -8.75 -11.37 -6.29
N CYS A 406 -9.40 -11.05 -7.42
CA CYS A 406 -9.46 -9.68 -7.91
C CYS A 406 -10.41 -8.82 -7.06
N PRO A 407 -9.92 -7.79 -6.32
CA PRO A 407 -10.78 -6.97 -5.47
C PRO A 407 -11.59 -5.95 -6.26
N SER A 408 -11.06 -5.45 -7.39
CA SER A 408 -11.67 -4.38 -8.18
C SER A 408 -12.65 -4.86 -9.26
N GLY A 409 -12.70 -6.18 -9.53
CA GLY A 409 -13.53 -6.75 -10.59
C GLY A 409 -12.96 -6.60 -12.00
N ALA A 410 -11.72 -6.14 -12.17
CA ALA A 410 -11.02 -6.15 -13.46
C ALA A 410 -10.93 -7.56 -14.06
N ILE A 411 -10.85 -8.58 -13.21
CA ILE A 411 -11.02 -9.98 -13.57
C ILE A 411 -12.31 -10.45 -12.90
N ARG A 412 -13.32 -10.78 -13.70
CA ARG A 412 -14.62 -11.26 -13.21
C ARG A 412 -14.46 -12.68 -12.66
N ARG A 413 -15.26 -12.99 -11.64
CA ARG A 413 -15.33 -14.35 -11.11
C ARG A 413 -16.00 -15.26 -12.16
N LEU A 414 -15.29 -16.30 -12.58
CA LEU A 414 -15.79 -17.29 -13.53
C LEU A 414 -15.96 -18.62 -12.83
N PRO A 415 -17.06 -19.36 -13.07
CA PRO A 415 -17.15 -20.76 -12.78
C PRO A 415 -16.17 -21.55 -13.69
N LEU A 416 -15.76 -22.72 -13.23
CA LEU A 416 -14.76 -23.53 -13.96
C LEU A 416 -15.25 -23.97 -15.36
N GLU A 417 -16.53 -24.22 -15.47
CA GLU A 417 -17.19 -24.64 -16.73
C GLU A 417 -17.08 -23.54 -17.78
N GLU A 418 -17.50 -22.32 -17.45
CA GLU A 418 -17.42 -21.14 -18.33
C GLU A 418 -15.96 -20.84 -18.73
N LYS A 419 -15.02 -21.00 -17.80
CA LYS A 419 -13.59 -20.84 -18.11
C LYS A 419 -13.10 -21.84 -19.16
N ARG A 420 -13.58 -23.09 -19.12
CA ARG A 420 -13.20 -24.15 -20.05
C ARG A 420 -13.68 -23.89 -21.48
N GLU A 421 -14.74 -23.12 -21.64
CA GLU A 421 -15.25 -22.72 -22.96
C GLU A 421 -14.41 -21.58 -23.58
N ILE A 422 -13.76 -20.75 -22.75
CA ILE A 422 -13.00 -19.57 -23.18
C ILE A 422 -11.51 -19.89 -23.38
N ALA A 423 -10.98 -20.88 -22.69
CA ALA A 423 -9.56 -21.24 -22.69
C ALA A 423 -9.25 -22.38 -23.65
#